data_5d2a461a2b4c62062c4eccaed39cb9bb
#
_entry.id   5d2a461a2b4c62062c4eccaed39cb9bb
#
_cell.length_a   1.000
_cell.length_b   1.000
_cell.length_c   1.000
_cell.angle_alpha   90.00
_cell.angle_beta   90.00
_cell.angle_gamma   90.00
#
_symmetry.space_group_name_H-M   'P 1'
#
loop_
_entity.id
_entity.type
_entity.pdbx_description
1 polymer ?
#
loop_
_entity_poly.entity_id
_entity_poly.type
_entity_poly.pdbx_seq_one_letter_code
_entity_poly.pdbx_strand_id
1 'polypeptide(L)'
;MNKKIIFSGGGTGGHIFPAINLMKHFADKKYEVILVTDNRGNSFIKNNSEFRSYIINARTLTKKNIIEKFFSLFFIFYSIIKAAIILKREKPDLIFGLGGYVSFPISFASKFFNLPLIIYENNMVLGRANKYLSTF
;
A
#
# COMPACT_ATOMS: atom_id res chain seq x y z
N MET A 1 18.09 -10.50 13.33
CA MET A 1 17.58 -9.44 12.43
C MET A 1 16.12 -9.19 12.78
N ASN A 2 15.73 -7.94 12.95
CA ASN A 2 14.32 -7.61 13.20
C ASN A 2 13.50 -7.87 11.93
N LYS A 3 12.33 -8.50 12.09
CA LYS A 3 11.41 -8.70 10.96
C LYS A 3 10.89 -7.35 10.45
N LYS A 4 10.73 -7.23 9.14
CA LYS A 4 10.35 -6.00 8.45
C LYS A 4 8.94 -6.12 7.87
N ILE A 5 8.09 -5.15 8.16
CA ILE A 5 6.70 -5.10 7.68
C ILE A 5 6.49 -3.83 6.86
N ILE A 6 5.94 -3.98 5.65
CA ILE A 6 5.47 -2.84 4.87
C ILE A 6 3.96 -2.70 5.07
N PHE A 7 3.55 -1.55 5.56
CA PHE A 7 2.16 -1.13 5.63
C PHE A 7 1.82 -0.28 4.41
N SER A 8 0.71 -0.57 3.76
CA SER A 8 0.29 0.19 2.59
C SER A 8 -1.15 0.65 2.71
N GLY A 9 -1.34 1.95 2.62
CA GLY A 9 -2.64 2.58 2.67
C GLY A 9 -2.56 4.04 2.24
N GLY A 10 -3.63 4.58 1.72
CA GLY A 10 -3.60 5.97 1.25
C GLY A 10 -4.96 6.48 0.78
N GLY A 11 -4.93 7.69 0.24
CA GLY A 11 -6.09 8.39 -0.29
C GLY A 11 -6.96 9.09 0.76
N THR A 12 -7.20 8.47 1.90
CA THR A 12 -8.05 9.03 2.97
C THR A 12 -7.53 8.71 4.35
N GLY A 13 -7.93 9.51 5.35
CA GLY A 13 -7.61 9.25 6.76
C GLY A 13 -8.09 7.89 7.25
N GLY A 14 -9.20 7.36 6.69
CA GLY A 14 -9.74 6.06 7.05
C GLY A 14 -8.80 4.88 6.80
N HIS A 15 -7.84 5.01 5.89
CA HIS A 15 -6.82 3.99 5.65
C HIS A 15 -5.49 4.33 6.33
N ILE A 16 -5.16 5.63 6.45
CA ILE A 16 -3.88 6.07 6.99
C ILE A 16 -3.81 5.97 8.51
N PHE A 17 -4.85 6.39 9.23
CA PHE A 17 -4.82 6.35 10.70
C PHE A 17 -4.75 4.92 11.25
N PRO A 18 -5.50 3.93 10.74
CA PRO A 18 -5.29 2.54 11.11
C PRO A 18 -3.88 2.05 10.80
N ALA A 19 -3.30 2.44 9.63
CA ALA A 19 -1.93 2.09 9.30
C ALA A 19 -0.93 2.62 10.33
N ILE A 20 -1.02 3.90 10.70
CA ILE A 20 -0.13 4.53 11.68
C ILE A 20 -0.24 3.84 13.05
N ASN A 21 -1.47 3.53 13.49
CA ASN A 21 -1.69 2.86 14.78
C ASN A 21 -1.08 1.46 14.81
N LEU A 22 -1.28 0.68 13.74
CA LEU A 22 -0.66 -0.63 13.61
C LEU A 22 0.86 -0.53 13.55
N MET A 23 1.40 0.41 12.79
CA MET A 23 2.85 0.63 12.69
C MET A 23 3.46 0.95 14.05
N LYS A 24 2.86 1.83 14.85
CA LYS A 24 3.30 2.11 16.22
C LYS A 24 3.33 0.84 17.07
N HIS A 25 2.23 0.06 17.06
CA HIS A 25 2.14 -1.18 17.80
C HIS A 25 3.24 -2.19 17.42
N PHE A 26 3.54 -2.33 16.10
CA PHE A 26 4.59 -3.25 15.65
C PHE A 26 6.00 -2.69 15.90
N ALA A 27 6.20 -1.36 15.82
CA ALA A 27 7.45 -0.72 16.17
C ALA A 27 7.80 -0.92 17.66
N ASP A 28 6.82 -0.80 18.57
CA ASP A 28 6.98 -1.09 20.00
C ASP A 28 7.43 -2.55 20.23
N LYS A 29 7.00 -3.46 19.37
CA LYS A 29 7.43 -4.87 19.36
C LYS A 29 8.75 -5.11 18.63
N LYS A 30 9.50 -4.07 18.32
CA LYS A 30 10.82 -4.13 17.66
C LYS A 30 10.79 -4.64 16.21
N TYR A 31 9.67 -4.56 15.52
CA TYR A 31 9.63 -4.75 14.07
C TYR A 31 10.14 -3.49 13.37
N GLU A 32 10.82 -3.66 12.25
CA GLU A 32 11.07 -2.55 11.32
C GLU A 32 9.80 -2.31 10.51
N VAL A 33 9.26 -1.10 10.56
CA VAL A 33 8.01 -0.75 9.88
C VAL A 33 8.24 0.33 8.82
N ILE A 34 7.63 0.14 7.67
CA ILE A 34 7.74 1.05 6.52
C ILE A 34 6.33 1.34 6.01
N LEU A 35 6.05 2.61 5.70
CA LEU A 35 4.79 3.01 5.09
C LEU A 35 4.94 3.19 3.57
N VAL A 36 4.00 2.63 2.81
CA VAL A 36 3.81 2.95 1.40
C VAL A 36 2.47 3.66 1.24
N THR A 37 2.50 4.89 0.76
CA THR A 37 1.32 5.76 0.68
C THR A 37 1.34 6.64 -0.57
N ASP A 38 0.30 7.44 -0.78
CA ASP A 38 0.26 8.49 -1.80
C ASP A 38 0.55 9.87 -1.21
N ASN A 39 0.54 10.90 -2.06
CA ASN A 39 0.76 12.28 -1.61
C ASN A 39 -0.27 12.74 -0.57
N ARG A 40 -1.52 12.27 -0.66
CA ARG A 40 -2.58 12.61 0.31
C ARG A 40 -2.29 11.95 1.66
N GLY A 41 -2.00 10.64 1.64
CA GLY A 41 -1.64 9.92 2.85
C GLY A 41 -0.37 10.49 3.49
N ASN A 42 0.61 10.88 2.70
CA ASN A 42 1.83 11.51 3.18
C ASN A 42 1.57 12.85 3.89
N SER A 43 0.54 13.61 3.49
CA SER A 43 0.20 14.87 4.18
C SER A 43 -0.28 14.66 5.62
N PHE A 44 -0.89 13.51 5.93
CA PHE A 44 -1.32 13.17 7.29
C PHE A 44 -0.15 12.80 8.22
N ILE A 45 1.00 12.40 7.65
CA ILE A 45 2.17 11.94 8.42
C ILE A 45 3.30 12.97 8.46
N LYS A 46 3.24 14.06 7.68
CA LYS A 46 4.30 15.11 7.63
C LYS A 46 4.71 15.66 8.99
N ASN A 47 3.80 15.64 9.95
CA ASN A 47 4.04 16.11 11.32
C ASN A 47 4.44 14.99 12.30
N ASN A 48 4.45 13.71 11.86
CA ASN A 48 4.77 12.52 12.67
C ASN A 48 5.78 11.65 11.92
N SER A 49 6.94 12.20 11.60
CA SER A 49 7.96 11.57 10.74
C SER A 49 8.81 10.49 11.44
N GLU A 50 8.22 9.72 12.35
CA GLU A 50 8.95 8.61 13.02
C GLU A 50 9.21 7.42 12.09
N PHE A 51 8.48 7.30 10.97
CA PHE A 51 8.54 6.13 10.12
C PHE A 51 9.07 6.45 8.72
N ARG A 52 9.90 5.53 8.18
CA ARG A 52 10.29 5.58 6.79
C ARG A 52 9.06 5.40 5.90
N SER A 53 8.93 6.25 4.87
CA SER A 53 7.82 6.18 3.94
C SER A 53 8.26 6.25 2.48
N TYR A 54 7.46 5.60 1.61
CA TYR A 54 7.57 5.66 0.15
C TYR A 54 6.28 6.16 -0.44
N ILE A 55 6.38 6.98 -1.48
CA ILE A 55 5.21 7.53 -2.18
C ILE A 55 5.02 6.78 -3.50
N ILE A 56 3.85 6.16 -3.65
CA ILE A 56 3.36 5.58 -4.88
C ILE A 56 2.05 6.25 -5.24
N ASN A 57 2.03 6.99 -6.36
CA ASN A 57 0.81 7.60 -6.86
C ASN A 57 0.06 6.60 -7.73
N ALA A 58 -0.98 6.00 -7.18
CA ALA A 58 -1.89 5.15 -7.93
C ALA A 58 -3.14 5.94 -8.38
N ARG A 59 -3.65 5.61 -9.56
CA ARG A 59 -4.88 6.20 -10.11
C ARG A 59 -6.00 5.16 -10.14
N THR A 60 -7.23 5.63 -10.01
CA THR A 60 -8.41 4.79 -10.15
C THR A 60 -8.73 4.47 -11.62
N LEU A 61 -9.26 3.28 -11.88
CA LEU A 61 -9.78 2.86 -13.19
C LEU A 61 -11.20 3.39 -13.50
N THR A 62 -11.82 4.18 -12.62
CA THR A 62 -13.21 4.66 -12.79
C THR A 62 -13.38 5.78 -13.83
N LYS A 63 -12.56 5.80 -14.86
CA LYS A 63 -12.63 6.77 -15.94
C LYS A 63 -13.63 6.32 -17.02
N LYS A 64 -14.41 7.27 -17.58
CA LYS A 64 -15.46 6.98 -18.57
C LYS A 64 -14.90 6.78 -19.98
N ASN A 65 -13.85 7.54 -20.34
CA ASN A 65 -13.28 7.53 -21.69
C ASN A 65 -12.24 6.44 -21.88
N ILE A 66 -12.21 5.82 -23.05
CA ILE A 66 -11.29 4.71 -23.40
C ILE A 66 -9.83 5.17 -23.34
N ILE A 67 -9.53 6.38 -23.77
CA ILE A 67 -8.20 6.99 -23.70
C ILE A 67 -7.73 7.14 -22.25
N GLU A 68 -8.61 7.64 -21.38
CA GLU A 68 -8.30 7.78 -19.95
C GLU A 68 -8.11 6.44 -19.24
N LYS A 69 -8.84 5.40 -19.69
CA LYS A 69 -8.64 4.04 -19.18
C LYS A 69 -7.25 3.53 -19.56
N PHE A 70 -6.81 3.75 -20.79
CA PHE A 70 -5.48 3.36 -21.26
C PHE A 70 -4.37 4.04 -20.43
N PHE A 71 -4.46 5.36 -20.23
CA PHE A 71 -3.52 6.08 -19.37
C PHE A 71 -3.55 5.59 -17.92
N SER A 72 -4.75 5.29 -17.37
CA SER A 72 -4.87 4.77 -16.02
C SER A 72 -4.20 3.40 -15.88
N LEU A 73 -4.33 2.54 -16.88
CA LEU A 73 -3.69 1.22 -16.91
C LEU A 73 -2.16 1.36 -16.95
N PHE A 74 -1.64 2.27 -17.77
CA PHE A 74 -0.21 2.59 -17.81
C PHE A 74 0.31 3.08 -16.45
N PHE A 75 -0.45 3.97 -15.78
CA PHE A 75 -0.07 4.45 -14.46
C PHE A 75 -0.09 3.34 -13.39
N ILE A 76 -1.05 2.41 -13.46
CA ILE A 76 -1.09 1.26 -12.56
C ILE A 76 0.13 0.37 -12.78
N PHE A 77 0.45 0.07 -14.04
CA PHE A 77 1.63 -0.73 -14.38
C PHE A 77 2.92 -0.08 -13.88
N TYR A 78 3.08 1.22 -14.11
CA TYR A 78 4.22 1.98 -13.58
C TYR A 78 4.28 1.95 -12.04
N SER A 79 3.13 2.03 -11.36
CA SER A 79 3.04 1.93 -9.90
C SER A 79 3.43 0.53 -9.39
N ILE A 80 3.09 -0.54 -10.13
CA ILE A 80 3.50 -1.91 -9.81
C ILE A 80 5.02 -2.07 -9.95
N ILE A 81 5.63 -1.49 -10.99
CA ILE A 81 7.09 -1.50 -11.16
C ILE A 81 7.77 -0.78 -9.98
N LYS A 82 7.29 0.40 -9.61
CA LYS A 82 7.81 1.11 -8.43
C LYS A 82 7.67 0.28 -7.15
N ALA A 83 6.52 -0.36 -6.97
CA ALA A 83 6.29 -1.25 -5.84
C ALA A 83 7.29 -2.42 -5.84
N ALA A 84 7.52 -3.05 -6.98
CA ALA A 84 8.50 -4.14 -7.12
C ALA A 84 9.93 -3.69 -6.76
N ILE A 85 10.33 -2.47 -7.18
CA ILE A 85 11.64 -1.89 -6.81
C ILE A 85 11.74 -1.71 -5.30
N ILE A 86 10.68 -1.20 -4.64
CA ILE A 86 10.64 -1.04 -3.19
C ILE A 86 10.78 -2.41 -2.50
N LEU A 87 10.02 -3.41 -2.93
CA LEU A 87 10.06 -4.76 -2.37
C LEU A 87 11.44 -5.39 -2.51
N LYS A 88 12.06 -5.27 -3.69
CA LYS A 88 13.42 -5.77 -3.95
C LYS A 88 14.48 -5.09 -3.06
N ARG A 89 14.32 -3.78 -2.83
CA ARG A 89 15.22 -2.98 -2.00
C ARG A 89 15.06 -3.28 -0.51
N GLU A 90 13.83 -3.27 -0.04
CA GLU A 90 13.52 -3.36 1.39
C GLU A 90 13.49 -4.81 1.91
N LYS A 91 13.21 -5.79 1.04
CA LYS A 91 13.13 -7.21 1.38
C LYS A 91 12.26 -7.46 2.63
N PRO A 92 10.99 -7.03 2.63
CA PRO A 92 10.13 -7.20 3.80
C PRO A 92 9.76 -8.67 4.02
N ASP A 93 9.40 -9.01 5.26
CA ASP A 93 8.88 -10.33 5.64
C ASP A 93 7.36 -10.42 5.45
N LEU A 94 6.66 -9.27 5.44
CA LEU A 94 5.19 -9.20 5.38
C LEU A 94 4.74 -7.88 4.74
N ILE A 95 3.69 -7.97 3.94
CA ILE A 95 2.95 -6.82 3.43
C ILE A 95 1.60 -6.74 4.12
N PHE A 96 1.26 -5.55 4.62
CA PHE A 96 -0.03 -5.26 5.24
C PHE A 96 -0.77 -4.19 4.41
N GLY A 97 -1.73 -4.62 3.59
CA GLY A 97 -2.54 -3.75 2.73
C GLY A 97 -3.79 -3.26 3.47
N LEU A 98 -3.86 -1.97 3.77
CA LEU A 98 -4.99 -1.36 4.49
C LEU A 98 -6.04 -0.72 3.57
N GLY A 99 -5.95 -0.97 2.27
CA GLY A 99 -6.92 -0.47 1.31
C GLY A 99 -6.52 0.85 0.64
N GLY A 100 -7.45 1.34 -0.17
CA GLY A 100 -7.17 2.44 -1.09
C GLY A 100 -6.42 1.98 -2.35
N TYR A 101 -6.37 2.85 -3.35
CA TYR A 101 -5.71 2.53 -4.64
C TYR A 101 -4.20 2.34 -4.52
N VAL A 102 -3.60 2.87 -3.46
CA VAL A 102 -2.15 2.79 -3.20
C VAL A 102 -1.74 1.41 -2.73
N SER A 103 -2.59 0.73 -1.96
CA SER A 103 -2.27 -0.62 -1.47
C SER A 103 -2.25 -1.65 -2.59
N PHE A 104 -3.01 -1.43 -3.68
CA PHE A 104 -3.09 -2.38 -4.78
C PHE A 104 -1.74 -2.67 -5.45
N PRO A 105 -0.94 -1.69 -5.91
CA PRO A 105 0.32 -1.96 -6.59
C PRO A 105 1.30 -2.78 -5.76
N ILE A 106 1.45 -2.47 -4.47
CA ILE A 106 2.43 -3.17 -3.64
C ILE A 106 1.92 -4.55 -3.19
N SER A 107 0.63 -4.67 -2.91
CA SER A 107 0.00 -5.95 -2.60
C SER A 107 0.01 -6.88 -3.82
N PHE A 108 -0.22 -6.36 -5.02
CA PHE A 108 -0.11 -7.14 -6.25
C PHE A 108 1.34 -7.55 -6.53
N ALA A 109 2.29 -6.62 -6.37
CA ALA A 109 3.71 -6.91 -6.58
C ALA A 109 4.24 -7.94 -5.58
N SER A 110 3.73 -7.98 -4.34
CA SER A 110 4.18 -8.92 -3.31
C SER A 110 4.08 -10.38 -3.74
N LYS A 111 3.10 -10.71 -4.61
CA LYS A 111 2.91 -12.04 -5.18
C LYS A 111 4.13 -12.51 -6.00
N PHE A 112 4.74 -11.61 -6.78
CA PHE A 112 5.92 -11.95 -7.59
C PHE A 112 7.17 -12.22 -6.75
N PHE A 113 7.15 -11.83 -5.48
CA PHE A 113 8.22 -12.04 -4.51
C PHE A 113 7.88 -13.14 -3.49
N ASN A 114 6.74 -13.83 -3.65
CA ASN A 114 6.23 -14.83 -2.70
C ASN A 114 6.16 -14.31 -1.26
N LEU A 115 5.82 -13.03 -1.09
CA LEU A 115 5.72 -12.40 0.22
C LEU A 115 4.33 -12.62 0.81
N PRO A 116 4.23 -12.95 2.11
CA PRO A 116 2.95 -13.00 2.80
C PRO A 116 2.22 -11.65 2.71
N LEU A 117 0.92 -11.70 2.45
CA LEU A 117 0.05 -10.53 2.33
C LEU A 117 -1.12 -10.65 3.29
N ILE A 118 -1.30 -9.63 4.13
CA ILE A 118 -2.52 -9.43 4.91
C ILE A 118 -3.30 -8.28 4.29
N ILE A 119 -4.58 -8.50 4.00
CA ILE A 119 -5.49 -7.48 3.49
C ILE A 119 -6.43 -7.07 4.61
N TYR A 120 -6.44 -5.80 4.94
CA TYR A 120 -7.37 -5.20 5.89
C TYR A 120 -8.45 -4.41 5.14
N GLU A 121 -9.71 -4.64 5.48
CA GLU A 121 -10.84 -3.88 4.96
C GLU A 121 -11.58 -3.21 6.11
N ASN A 122 -11.70 -1.90 6.01
CA ASN A 122 -12.38 -1.08 7.01
C ASN A 122 -13.89 -0.94 6.76
N ASN A 123 -14.36 -1.37 5.60
CA ASN A 123 -15.76 -1.31 5.21
C ASN A 123 -16.43 -2.68 5.36
N MET A 124 -17.75 -2.68 5.53
CA MET A 124 -18.53 -3.93 5.58
C MET A 124 -18.50 -4.72 4.27
N VAL A 125 -18.15 -4.08 3.16
CA VAL A 125 -18.04 -4.69 1.83
C VAL A 125 -16.65 -4.44 1.29
N LEU A 126 -16.01 -5.50 0.77
CA LEU A 126 -14.70 -5.40 0.16
C LEU A 126 -14.68 -4.38 -0.97
N GLY A 127 -13.77 -3.42 -0.88
CA GLY A 127 -13.48 -2.51 -1.96
C GLY A 127 -12.96 -3.27 -3.19
N ARG A 128 -13.10 -2.70 -4.40
CA ARG A 128 -12.73 -3.37 -5.68
C ARG A 128 -11.30 -3.91 -5.68
N ALA A 129 -10.35 -3.14 -5.16
CA ALA A 129 -8.96 -3.55 -5.06
C ALA A 129 -8.79 -4.77 -4.14
N ASN A 130 -9.35 -4.71 -2.94
CA ASN A 130 -9.27 -5.80 -1.97
C ASN A 130 -10.02 -7.04 -2.44
N LYS A 131 -11.17 -6.87 -3.11
CA LYS A 131 -11.91 -7.98 -3.71
C LYS A 131 -11.05 -8.72 -4.75
N TYR A 132 -10.32 -7.98 -5.61
CA TYR A 132 -9.43 -8.60 -6.59
C TYR A 132 -8.24 -9.28 -5.91
N LEU A 133 -7.62 -8.63 -4.93
CA LEU A 133 -6.47 -9.20 -4.20
C LEU A 133 -6.83 -10.44 -3.37
N SER A 134 -8.06 -10.54 -2.87
CA SER A 134 -8.53 -11.69 -2.09
C SER A 134 -8.75 -12.96 -2.92
N THR A 135 -8.68 -12.89 -4.25
CA THR A 135 -8.77 -14.06 -5.15
C THR A 135 -7.41 -14.72 -5.42
N PHE A 136 -6.36 -14.18 -4.86
CA PHE A 136 -5.00 -14.71 -4.93
C PHE A 136 -4.65 -15.41 -3.62
#